data_785d60f73175c7391df931cf351e183b
#
_entry.id   785d60f73175c7391df931cf351e183b
#
_cell.length_a   1.000
_cell.length_b   1.000
_cell.length_c   1.000
_cell.angle_alpha   90.00
_cell.angle_beta   90.00
_cell.angle_gamma   90.00
#
_symmetry.space_group_name_H-M   'P 1'
#
loop_
_entity.id
_entity.type
_entity.pdbx_description
1 polymer ?
#
loop_
_entity_poly.entity_id
_entity_poly.type
_entity_poly.pdbx_seq_one_letter_code
_entity_poly.pdbx_strand_id
1 'polypeptide(L)'
;MTETTIETTSEVSTAAPPLTAVLAAERAQSPEKREPRDPANPLSVRDLFEAGTHFGHQTKRWNPKMRPFIYGARSGIHIIDLDQTSRLFKRAFDFLADTVARGGHVLFVGTKRQAATIVAEEAQRAGQFYVTNRWLGGSLTNFRTIKGGLERLRTLERMKEDGTYGQLPKKETVKLEKERLRLEKYIGGLKGMGSVPSAVFVIDPAQEQIAVSEARRLHIPIVAITDTNCNPDQVDYLIPGNDDAIRSV
;
A
#
# COMPACT_ATOMS: atom_id res chain seq x y z
N MET A 1 -43.75 50.04 -33.28
CA MET A 1 -42.33 50.07 -32.98
C MET A 1 -42.18 49.61 -31.54
N THR A 2 -41.91 48.35 -31.35
CA THR A 2 -41.59 47.75 -30.04
C THR A 2 -40.50 46.73 -30.28
N GLU A 3 -39.26 47.12 -29.84
CA GLU A 3 -38.09 46.27 -29.89
C GLU A 3 -38.18 45.20 -28.78
N THR A 4 -38.05 43.95 -29.17
CA THR A 4 -37.98 42.83 -28.25
C THR A 4 -36.50 42.47 -28.00
N THR A 5 -36.02 42.78 -26.84
CA THR A 5 -34.66 42.41 -26.38
C THR A 5 -34.63 40.94 -26.00
N ILE A 6 -33.78 40.17 -26.67
CA ILE A 6 -33.52 38.75 -26.35
C ILE A 6 -32.38 38.69 -25.34
N GLU A 7 -32.68 38.29 -24.10
CA GLU A 7 -31.69 37.96 -23.10
C GLU A 7 -31.10 36.57 -23.37
N THR A 8 -29.80 36.53 -23.68
CA THR A 8 -29.01 35.31 -23.78
C THR A 8 -28.54 34.87 -22.37
N THR A 9 -29.21 33.87 -21.81
CA THR A 9 -28.77 33.16 -20.61
C THR A 9 -27.57 32.26 -20.94
N SER A 10 -26.40 32.62 -20.46
CA SER A 10 -25.21 31.79 -20.52
C SER A 10 -25.32 30.62 -19.50
N GLU A 11 -25.49 29.41 -20.00
CA GLU A 11 -25.38 28.18 -19.19
C GLU A 11 -23.95 28.01 -18.68
N VAL A 12 -23.77 28.12 -17.37
CA VAL A 12 -22.53 27.76 -16.69
C VAL A 12 -22.46 26.25 -16.57
N SER A 13 -21.66 25.65 -17.44
CA SER A 13 -21.32 24.22 -17.39
C SER A 13 -20.52 23.93 -16.09
N THR A 14 -21.16 23.37 -15.08
CA THR A 14 -20.52 22.84 -13.87
C THR A 14 -19.91 21.47 -14.16
N ALA A 15 -18.72 21.45 -14.76
CA ALA A 15 -17.92 20.24 -14.85
C ALA A 15 -17.38 19.91 -13.45
N ALA A 16 -17.64 18.69 -12.95
CA ALA A 16 -17.11 18.21 -11.69
C ALA A 16 -15.58 18.24 -11.71
N PRO A 17 -14.93 18.70 -10.62
CA PRO A 17 -13.47 18.80 -10.57
C PRO A 17 -12.82 17.41 -10.68
N PRO A 18 -11.64 17.31 -11.31
CA PRO A 18 -10.93 16.05 -11.45
C PRO A 18 -10.59 15.45 -10.07
N LEU A 19 -10.68 14.13 -9.95
CA LEU A 19 -10.45 13.37 -8.71
C LEU A 19 -9.15 13.76 -7.96
N THR A 20 -8.11 14.14 -8.71
CA THR A 20 -6.84 14.65 -8.15
C THR A 20 -7.00 15.99 -7.42
N ALA A 21 -7.89 16.86 -7.87
CA ALA A 21 -8.16 18.15 -7.21
C ALA A 21 -9.01 17.96 -5.94
N VAL A 22 -9.93 17.00 -5.93
CA VAL A 22 -10.73 16.66 -4.73
C VAL A 22 -9.83 16.07 -3.65
N LEU A 23 -8.94 15.14 -3.99
CA LEU A 23 -7.97 14.56 -3.05
C LEU A 23 -6.96 15.59 -2.54
N ALA A 24 -6.56 16.56 -3.36
CA ALA A 24 -5.69 17.65 -2.93
C ALA A 24 -6.41 18.65 -2.00
N ALA A 25 -7.70 18.92 -2.23
CA ALA A 25 -8.51 19.79 -1.40
C ALA A 25 -8.85 19.15 -0.04
N GLU A 26 -9.11 17.83 0.01
CA GLU A 26 -9.27 17.12 1.28
C GLU A 26 -7.96 17.07 2.09
N ARG A 27 -6.80 17.00 1.43
CA ARG A 27 -5.47 17.09 2.07
C ARG A 27 -5.19 18.48 2.65
N ALA A 28 -5.71 19.55 2.06
CA ALA A 28 -5.51 20.94 2.51
C ALA A 28 -6.37 21.32 3.71
N GLN A 29 -7.41 20.55 4.04
CA GLN A 29 -8.36 20.87 5.13
C GLN A 29 -8.05 20.23 6.49
N SER A 30 -6.91 19.56 6.66
CA SER A 30 -6.54 18.98 7.96
C SER A 30 -5.08 19.19 8.34
N PRO A 31 -4.69 20.42 8.75
CA PRO A 31 -3.63 20.53 9.74
C PRO A 31 -4.25 20.51 11.14
N GLU A 32 -5.06 19.49 11.47
CA GLU A 32 -5.28 19.20 12.89
C GLU A 32 -3.92 18.86 13.47
N LYS A 33 -3.50 19.65 14.47
CA LYS A 33 -2.33 19.38 15.31
C LYS A 33 -2.45 17.94 15.80
N ARG A 34 -1.76 17.03 15.14
CA ARG A 34 -1.62 15.66 15.65
C ARG A 34 -0.92 15.81 16.99
N GLU A 35 -1.66 15.61 18.07
CA GLU A 35 -1.07 15.51 19.41
C GLU A 35 0.09 14.51 19.33
N PRO A 36 1.19 14.75 20.08
CA PRO A 36 2.31 13.82 20.10
C PRO A 36 1.76 12.46 20.52
N ARG A 37 1.84 11.50 19.61
CA ARG A 37 1.33 10.14 19.83
C ARG A 37 2.07 9.54 21.00
N ASP A 38 1.31 9.03 21.98
CA ASP A 38 1.86 8.32 23.11
C ASP A 38 2.65 7.08 22.59
N PRO A 39 3.96 6.98 22.84
CA PRO A 39 4.77 5.83 22.42
C PRO A 39 4.24 4.51 23.01
N ALA A 40 3.52 4.58 24.16
CA ALA A 40 2.91 3.43 24.80
C ALA A 40 1.65 2.96 24.06
N ASN A 41 0.96 3.84 23.36
CA ASN A 41 -0.24 3.52 22.56
C ASN A 41 -0.30 4.36 21.29
N PRO A 42 0.43 3.96 20.23
CA PRO A 42 0.60 4.75 19.01
C PRO A 42 -0.70 4.97 18.22
N LEU A 43 -1.74 4.16 18.46
CA LEU A 43 -3.08 4.33 17.86
C LEU A 43 -4.16 4.11 18.92
N SER A 44 -4.99 5.14 19.13
CA SER A 44 -6.17 5.01 19.99
C SER A 44 -7.30 4.26 19.27
N VAL A 45 -8.18 3.62 20.04
CA VAL A 45 -9.40 2.98 19.49
C VAL A 45 -10.28 3.99 18.76
N ARG A 46 -10.27 5.26 19.22
CA ARG A 46 -11.01 6.34 18.58
C ARG A 46 -10.46 6.65 17.19
N ASP A 47 -9.13 6.74 17.04
CA ASP A 47 -8.49 6.99 15.73
C ASP A 47 -8.82 5.88 14.73
N LEU A 48 -8.76 4.62 15.20
CA LEU A 48 -9.12 3.45 14.39
C LEU A 48 -10.60 3.48 13.98
N PHE A 49 -11.49 3.90 14.88
CA PHE A 49 -12.91 4.02 14.57
C PHE A 49 -13.18 5.12 13.55
N GLU A 50 -12.57 6.29 13.69
CA GLU A 50 -12.69 7.43 12.77
C GLU A 50 -12.10 7.10 11.38
N ALA A 51 -11.06 6.26 11.33
CA ALA A 51 -10.48 5.74 10.09
C ALA A 51 -11.36 4.69 9.39
N GLY A 52 -12.39 4.16 10.07
CA GLY A 52 -13.25 3.10 9.54
C GLY A 52 -12.63 1.71 9.54
N THR A 53 -11.61 1.49 10.38
CA THR A 53 -10.89 0.20 10.50
C THR A 53 -11.78 -0.92 11.02
N HIS A 54 -12.89 -0.60 11.70
CA HIS A 54 -13.84 -1.56 12.27
C HIS A 54 -14.75 -2.24 11.23
N PHE A 55 -14.83 -1.72 10.00
CA PHE A 55 -15.64 -2.36 8.97
C PHE A 55 -14.89 -3.55 8.35
N GLY A 56 -15.51 -4.71 8.39
CA GLY A 56 -15.04 -5.89 7.69
C GLY A 56 -15.85 -6.18 6.44
N HIS A 57 -15.67 -7.36 5.88
CA HIS A 57 -16.40 -7.83 4.71
C HIS A 57 -17.82 -8.30 5.05
N GLN A 58 -18.61 -8.55 4.01
CA GLN A 58 -19.95 -9.12 4.12
C GLN A 58 -19.93 -10.47 4.86
N THR A 59 -20.97 -10.76 5.65
CA THR A 59 -21.11 -12.02 6.43
C THR A 59 -21.06 -13.28 5.58
N LYS A 60 -21.27 -13.19 4.27
CA LYS A 60 -21.15 -14.31 3.32
C LYS A 60 -19.70 -14.56 2.86
N ARG A 61 -18.80 -13.59 3.06
CA ARG A 61 -17.40 -13.60 2.56
C ARG A 61 -16.43 -13.50 3.72
N TRP A 62 -16.51 -14.40 4.67
CA TRP A 62 -15.63 -14.37 5.82
C TRP A 62 -14.91 -15.70 6.01
N ASN A 63 -13.80 -15.66 6.73
CA ASN A 63 -13.08 -16.85 7.15
C ASN A 63 -13.47 -17.17 8.60
N PRO A 64 -13.99 -18.39 8.91
CA PRO A 64 -14.34 -18.77 10.27
C PRO A 64 -13.21 -18.64 11.30
N LYS A 65 -11.96 -18.73 10.88
CA LYS A 65 -10.80 -18.55 11.74
C LYS A 65 -10.62 -17.11 12.23
N MET A 66 -11.25 -16.13 11.55
CA MET A 66 -11.28 -14.72 11.98
C MET A 66 -12.30 -14.45 13.09
N ARG A 67 -13.13 -15.43 13.47
CA ARG A 67 -14.16 -15.28 14.52
C ARG A 67 -13.65 -14.64 15.83
N PRO A 68 -12.46 -14.97 16.35
CA PRO A 68 -11.94 -14.35 17.58
C PRO A 68 -11.74 -12.82 17.48
N PHE A 69 -11.56 -12.29 16.27
CA PHE A 69 -11.27 -10.88 16.01
C PHE A 69 -12.50 -10.07 15.56
N ILE A 70 -13.67 -10.73 15.51
CA ILE A 70 -14.94 -10.14 15.10
C ILE A 70 -15.76 -9.82 16.33
N TYR A 71 -16.09 -8.54 16.53
CA TYR A 71 -16.98 -8.08 17.58
C TYR A 71 -18.43 -8.53 17.36
N GLY A 72 -18.90 -8.46 16.11
CA GLY A 72 -20.25 -8.81 15.74
C GLY A 72 -20.55 -8.60 14.26
N ALA A 73 -21.84 -8.57 13.92
CA ALA A 73 -22.30 -8.26 12.56
C ALA A 73 -23.44 -7.24 12.63
N ARG A 74 -23.42 -6.24 11.73
CA ARG A 74 -24.47 -5.23 11.59
C ARG A 74 -24.78 -5.03 10.11
N SER A 75 -26.04 -5.03 9.73
CA SER A 75 -26.50 -4.82 8.34
C SER A 75 -25.81 -5.74 7.31
N GLY A 76 -25.49 -7.01 7.72
CA GLY A 76 -24.84 -7.98 6.83
C GLY A 76 -23.34 -7.79 6.65
N ILE A 77 -22.69 -6.91 7.44
CA ILE A 77 -21.24 -6.65 7.45
C ILE A 77 -20.70 -7.05 8.82
N HIS A 78 -19.54 -7.71 8.85
CA HIS A 78 -18.81 -7.98 10.09
C HIS A 78 -18.19 -6.71 10.65
N ILE A 79 -18.20 -6.58 11.96
CA ILE A 79 -17.53 -5.49 12.69
C ILE A 79 -16.33 -6.09 13.41
N ILE A 80 -15.16 -5.52 13.17
CA ILE A 80 -13.90 -5.94 13.78
C ILE A 80 -13.76 -5.34 15.18
N ASP A 81 -13.18 -6.11 16.11
CA ASP A 81 -12.91 -5.69 17.47
C ASP A 81 -11.66 -4.78 17.52
N LEU A 82 -11.89 -3.46 17.68
CA LEU A 82 -10.82 -2.46 17.68
C LEU A 82 -9.93 -2.53 18.93
N ASP A 83 -10.40 -3.03 20.05
CA ASP A 83 -9.58 -3.20 21.25
C ASP A 83 -8.50 -4.25 21.01
N GLN A 84 -8.85 -5.32 20.29
CA GLN A 84 -7.87 -6.31 19.85
C GLN A 84 -6.94 -5.75 18.78
N THR A 85 -7.48 -4.98 17.83
CA THR A 85 -6.68 -4.32 16.79
C THR A 85 -5.59 -3.44 17.40
N SER A 86 -5.92 -2.58 18.35
CA SER A 86 -4.96 -1.68 19.00
C SER A 86 -3.83 -2.45 19.71
N ARG A 87 -4.19 -3.52 20.45
CA ARG A 87 -3.19 -4.36 21.13
C ARG A 87 -2.28 -5.11 20.18
N LEU A 88 -2.83 -5.69 19.11
CA LEU A 88 -2.08 -6.45 18.12
C LEU A 88 -1.23 -5.53 17.25
N PHE A 89 -1.76 -4.35 16.91
CA PHE A 89 -0.99 -3.31 16.22
C PHE A 89 0.26 -2.92 17.01
N LYS A 90 0.13 -2.70 18.33
CA LYS A 90 1.28 -2.36 19.16
C LYS A 90 2.37 -3.45 19.09
N ARG A 91 1.99 -4.72 19.20
CA ARG A 91 2.93 -5.84 19.08
C ARG A 91 3.65 -5.88 17.74
N ALA A 92 2.88 -5.65 16.65
CA ALA A 92 3.42 -5.59 15.29
C ALA A 92 4.36 -4.39 15.11
N PHE A 93 3.98 -3.24 15.66
CA PHE A 93 4.79 -2.01 15.64
C PHE A 93 6.12 -2.20 16.38
N ASP A 94 6.08 -2.73 17.61
CA ASP A 94 7.28 -2.98 18.41
C ASP A 94 8.23 -3.95 17.67
N PHE A 95 7.68 -5.00 17.05
CA PHE A 95 8.48 -5.95 16.25
C PHE A 95 9.14 -5.27 15.03
N LEU A 96 8.39 -4.45 14.27
CA LEU A 96 8.94 -3.75 13.10
C LEU A 96 9.99 -2.72 13.52
N ALA A 97 9.74 -1.96 14.58
CA ALA A 97 10.68 -0.99 15.12
C ALA A 97 12.00 -1.68 15.55
N ASP A 98 11.93 -2.78 16.28
CA ASP A 98 13.10 -3.59 16.67
C ASP A 98 13.85 -4.15 15.46
N THR A 99 13.13 -4.60 14.45
CA THR A 99 13.74 -5.14 13.21
C THR A 99 14.54 -4.07 12.49
N VAL A 100 14.00 -2.86 12.36
CA VAL A 100 14.69 -1.74 11.71
C VAL A 100 15.83 -1.21 12.58
N ALA A 101 15.66 -1.15 13.90
CA ALA A 101 16.71 -0.73 14.85
C ALA A 101 17.94 -1.65 14.78
N ARG A 102 17.76 -2.92 14.47
CA ARG A 102 18.86 -3.89 14.24
C ARG A 102 19.48 -3.82 12.85
N GLY A 103 19.08 -2.84 12.02
CA GLY A 103 19.56 -2.68 10.66
C GLY A 103 18.86 -3.58 9.64
N GLY A 104 17.76 -4.23 10.01
CA GLY A 104 16.92 -5.01 9.10
C GLY A 104 16.08 -4.12 8.20
N HIS A 105 15.68 -4.67 7.05
CA HIS A 105 14.79 -3.99 6.11
C HIS A 105 13.41 -4.61 6.11
N VAL A 106 12.40 -3.77 5.93
CA VAL A 106 11.00 -4.15 5.80
C VAL A 106 10.56 -3.98 4.34
N LEU A 107 9.87 -4.98 3.80
CA LEU A 107 9.26 -4.89 2.48
C LEU A 107 7.75 -4.70 2.63
N PHE A 108 7.24 -3.56 2.20
CA PHE A 108 5.82 -3.27 2.18
C PHE A 108 5.17 -3.79 0.89
N VAL A 109 4.11 -4.55 1.02
CA VAL A 109 3.38 -5.16 -0.09
C VAL A 109 1.91 -4.78 -0.02
N GLY A 110 1.43 -4.09 -1.04
CA GLY A 110 0.03 -3.70 -1.13
C GLY A 110 -0.33 -3.35 -2.57
N THR A 111 -0.88 -4.32 -3.30
CA THR A 111 -1.25 -4.12 -4.71
C THR A 111 -2.70 -3.67 -4.89
N LYS A 112 -3.48 -3.59 -3.80
CA LYS A 112 -4.82 -2.98 -3.84
C LYS A 112 -4.71 -1.53 -4.30
N ARG A 113 -5.59 -1.14 -5.24
CA ARG A 113 -5.59 0.22 -5.80
C ARG A 113 -5.77 1.31 -4.74
N GLN A 114 -6.54 1.05 -3.69
CA GLN A 114 -6.76 1.95 -2.56
C GLN A 114 -5.49 2.13 -1.71
N ALA A 115 -4.72 1.06 -1.52
CA ALA A 115 -3.53 1.03 -0.66
C ALA A 115 -2.25 1.47 -1.39
N ALA A 116 -2.15 1.22 -2.70
CA ALA A 116 -0.91 1.31 -3.47
C ALA A 116 -0.16 2.64 -3.31
N THR A 117 -0.86 3.77 -3.39
CA THR A 117 -0.25 5.10 -3.28
C THR A 117 0.27 5.35 -1.87
N ILE A 118 -0.54 5.04 -0.85
CA ILE A 118 -0.18 5.25 0.56
C ILE A 118 1.01 4.38 0.95
N VAL A 119 0.98 3.11 0.55
CA VAL A 119 2.09 2.17 0.81
C VAL A 119 3.39 2.68 0.21
N ALA A 120 3.37 3.19 -1.03
CA ALA A 120 4.56 3.74 -1.65
C ALA A 120 5.08 4.98 -0.91
N GLU A 121 4.20 5.92 -0.58
CA GLU A 121 4.55 7.17 0.12
C GLU A 121 5.11 6.88 1.52
N GLU A 122 4.46 6.04 2.31
CA GLU A 122 4.88 5.74 3.67
C GLU A 122 6.13 4.85 3.73
N ALA A 123 6.29 3.90 2.81
CA ALA A 123 7.52 3.13 2.71
C ALA A 123 8.71 4.02 2.33
N GLN A 124 8.54 4.94 1.38
CA GLN A 124 9.57 5.92 1.02
C GLN A 124 9.91 6.85 2.19
N ARG A 125 8.89 7.34 2.92
CA ARG A 125 9.08 8.18 4.10
C ARG A 125 9.89 7.46 5.19
N ALA A 126 9.65 6.15 5.34
CA ALA A 126 10.36 5.30 6.30
C ALA A 126 11.73 4.79 5.79
N GLY A 127 12.14 5.13 4.55
CA GLY A 127 13.36 4.62 3.94
C GLY A 127 13.35 3.10 3.70
N GLN A 128 12.16 2.52 3.50
CA GLN A 128 11.96 1.09 3.32
C GLN A 128 11.51 0.75 1.89
N PHE A 129 11.47 -0.54 1.56
CA PHE A 129 11.15 -1.04 0.23
C PHE A 129 9.65 -1.34 0.07
N TYR A 130 9.15 -1.29 -1.18
CA TYR A 130 7.74 -1.54 -1.44
C TYR A 130 7.46 -2.20 -2.79
N VAL A 131 6.32 -2.89 -2.86
CA VAL A 131 5.70 -3.42 -4.08
C VAL A 131 4.23 -3.04 -4.07
N THR A 132 3.82 -2.18 -5.02
CA THR A 132 2.46 -1.61 -5.06
C THR A 132 1.70 -1.87 -6.35
N ASN A 133 2.33 -2.47 -7.36
CA ASN A 133 1.65 -2.79 -8.60
C ASN A 133 1.25 -4.27 -8.64
N ARG A 134 2.13 -5.12 -9.05
CA ARG A 134 1.89 -6.57 -9.11
C ARG A 134 3.08 -7.29 -8.51
N TRP A 135 2.81 -8.22 -7.61
CA TRP A 135 3.84 -9.12 -7.13
C TRP A 135 4.36 -9.99 -8.28
N LEU A 136 5.64 -9.99 -8.49
CA LEU A 136 6.29 -10.88 -9.44
C LEU A 136 6.64 -12.18 -8.71
N GLY A 137 6.14 -13.32 -9.20
CA GLY A 137 6.49 -14.61 -8.63
C GLY A 137 8.00 -14.81 -8.63
N GLY A 138 8.54 -15.22 -7.47
CA GLY A 138 9.98 -15.33 -7.25
C GLY A 138 10.66 -14.06 -6.72
N SER A 139 9.90 -13.02 -6.36
CA SER A 139 10.48 -11.78 -5.84
C SER A 139 11.32 -11.99 -4.57
N LEU A 140 11.00 -12.99 -3.77
CA LEU A 140 11.79 -13.39 -2.60
C LEU A 140 12.56 -14.68 -2.86
N THR A 141 11.87 -15.71 -3.35
CA THR A 141 12.45 -17.05 -3.54
C THR A 141 13.47 -17.13 -4.68
N ASN A 142 13.39 -16.23 -5.66
CA ASN A 142 14.35 -16.08 -6.75
C ASN A 142 14.88 -14.65 -6.84
N PHE A 143 15.28 -14.11 -5.69
CA PHE A 143 15.76 -12.72 -5.56
C PHE A 143 16.94 -12.41 -6.48
N ARG A 144 17.76 -13.40 -6.82
CA ARG A 144 18.87 -13.22 -7.78
C ARG A 144 18.40 -12.70 -9.14
N THR A 145 17.29 -13.20 -9.65
CA THR A 145 16.71 -12.74 -10.92
C THR A 145 16.17 -11.31 -10.79
N ILE A 146 15.52 -10.99 -9.67
CA ILE A 146 15.06 -9.62 -9.39
C ILE A 146 16.24 -8.65 -9.34
N LYS A 147 17.34 -9.02 -8.69
CA LYS A 147 18.57 -8.23 -8.65
C LYS A 147 19.12 -7.94 -10.04
N GLY A 148 19.15 -8.94 -10.94
CA GLY A 148 19.51 -8.71 -12.34
C GLY A 148 18.58 -7.70 -13.05
N GLY A 149 17.26 -7.75 -12.76
CA GLY A 149 16.29 -6.75 -13.23
C GLY A 149 16.57 -5.35 -12.70
N LEU A 150 16.94 -5.23 -11.42
CA LEU A 150 17.32 -3.96 -10.80
C LEU A 150 18.61 -3.38 -11.40
N GLU A 151 19.60 -4.21 -11.67
CA GLU A 151 20.83 -3.81 -12.33
C GLU A 151 20.55 -3.33 -13.77
N ARG A 152 19.67 -4.03 -14.48
CA ARG A 152 19.22 -3.60 -15.81
C ARG A 152 18.50 -2.26 -15.76
N LEU A 153 17.63 -2.04 -14.79
CA LEU A 153 16.94 -0.76 -14.58
C LEU A 153 17.94 0.37 -14.35
N ARG A 154 18.92 0.19 -13.45
CA ARG A 154 19.99 1.17 -13.20
C ARG A 154 20.80 1.49 -14.46
N THR A 155 21.08 0.47 -15.27
CA THR A 155 21.80 0.66 -16.55
C THR A 155 21.01 1.54 -17.52
N LEU A 156 19.68 1.27 -17.64
CA LEU A 156 18.81 2.06 -18.51
C LEU A 156 18.64 3.51 -18.01
N GLU A 157 18.60 3.72 -16.71
CA GLU A 157 18.57 5.07 -16.11
C GLU A 157 19.87 5.83 -16.42
N ARG A 158 21.02 5.20 -16.20
CA ARG A 158 22.34 5.79 -16.53
C ARG A 158 22.44 6.14 -18.01
N MET A 159 22.06 5.23 -18.91
CA MET A 159 22.07 5.49 -20.36
C MET A 159 21.19 6.70 -20.76
N LYS A 160 20.11 6.93 -20.01
CA LYS A 160 19.25 8.10 -20.21
C LYS A 160 19.93 9.40 -19.73
N GLU A 161 20.56 9.36 -18.56
CA GLU A 161 21.28 10.49 -17.95
C GLU A 161 22.53 10.88 -18.75
N ASP A 162 23.30 9.89 -19.20
CA ASP A 162 24.53 10.09 -19.99
C ASP A 162 24.26 10.53 -21.45
N GLY A 163 22.99 10.68 -21.85
CA GLY A 163 22.62 11.09 -23.20
C GLY A 163 22.83 10.01 -24.28
N THR A 164 23.18 8.77 -23.91
CA THR A 164 23.38 7.64 -24.84
C THR A 164 22.14 7.37 -25.70
N TYR A 165 20.93 7.67 -25.18
CA TYR A 165 19.69 7.55 -25.94
C TYR A 165 19.66 8.44 -27.18
N GLY A 166 20.35 9.60 -27.17
CA GLY A 166 20.47 10.51 -28.32
C GLY A 166 21.29 9.96 -29.48
N GLN A 167 22.15 8.98 -29.22
CA GLN A 167 23.04 8.35 -30.22
C GLN A 167 22.37 7.13 -30.87
N LEU A 168 21.23 6.65 -30.34
CA LEU A 168 20.53 5.47 -30.84
C LEU A 168 19.42 5.81 -31.82
N PRO A 169 19.07 4.89 -32.75
CA PRO A 169 17.92 5.06 -33.61
C PRO A 169 16.64 5.23 -32.78
N LYS A 170 15.74 6.11 -33.20
CA LYS A 170 14.45 6.39 -32.50
C LYS A 170 13.66 5.14 -32.11
N LYS A 171 13.66 4.10 -32.95
CA LYS A 171 12.97 2.83 -32.68
C LYS A 171 13.55 2.10 -31.47
N GLU A 172 14.87 2.11 -31.33
CA GLU A 172 15.57 1.48 -30.20
C GLU A 172 15.38 2.27 -28.92
N THR A 173 15.52 3.60 -28.97
CA THR A 173 15.26 4.47 -27.83
C THR A 173 13.86 4.26 -27.24
N VAL A 174 12.83 4.20 -28.10
CA VAL A 174 11.46 3.93 -27.66
C VAL A 174 11.32 2.53 -27.01
N LYS A 175 12.02 1.52 -27.53
CA LYS A 175 12.01 0.17 -26.96
C LYS A 175 12.65 0.14 -25.57
N LEU A 176 13.83 0.77 -25.42
CA LEU A 176 14.55 0.87 -24.15
C LEU A 176 13.75 1.66 -23.11
N GLU A 177 13.13 2.77 -23.50
CA GLU A 177 12.31 3.57 -22.59
C GLU A 177 11.05 2.81 -22.13
N LYS A 178 10.39 2.03 -23.01
CA LYS A 178 9.30 1.14 -22.60
C LYS A 178 9.76 0.07 -21.62
N GLU A 179 10.95 -0.50 -21.84
CA GLU A 179 11.55 -1.48 -20.93
C GLU A 179 11.83 -0.84 -19.56
N ARG A 180 12.45 0.34 -19.54
CA ARG A 180 12.75 1.10 -18.32
C ARG A 180 11.47 1.38 -17.51
N LEU A 181 10.45 1.96 -18.16
CA LEU A 181 9.16 2.25 -17.51
C LEU A 181 8.47 1.00 -16.97
N ARG A 182 8.58 -0.12 -17.69
CA ARG A 182 8.04 -1.40 -17.21
C ARG A 182 8.77 -1.90 -15.97
N LEU A 183 10.10 -1.88 -15.96
CA LEU A 183 10.90 -2.28 -14.81
C LEU A 183 10.65 -1.35 -13.63
N GLU A 184 10.67 -0.04 -13.84
CA GLU A 184 10.36 0.96 -12.83
C GLU A 184 9.01 0.70 -12.16
N LYS A 185 7.99 0.43 -12.96
CA LYS A 185 6.63 0.16 -12.48
C LYS A 185 6.56 -1.04 -11.53
N TYR A 186 7.29 -2.13 -11.82
CA TYR A 186 7.14 -3.40 -11.07
C TYR A 186 8.18 -3.61 -9.98
N ILE A 187 9.39 -3.13 -10.18
CA ILE A 187 10.50 -3.36 -9.25
C ILE A 187 11.18 -2.06 -8.78
N GLY A 188 10.67 -0.90 -9.19
CA GLY A 188 11.24 0.40 -8.79
C GLY A 188 11.30 0.60 -7.28
N GLY A 189 10.28 0.16 -6.55
CA GLY A 189 10.27 0.22 -5.09
C GLY A 189 11.27 -0.71 -4.38
N LEU A 190 11.95 -1.58 -5.12
CA LEU A 190 13.00 -2.47 -4.59
C LEU A 190 14.42 -1.92 -4.87
N LYS A 191 14.55 -0.72 -5.44
CA LYS A 191 15.85 -0.09 -5.69
C LYS A 191 16.64 0.03 -4.38
N GLY A 192 17.88 -0.44 -4.39
CA GLY A 192 18.73 -0.41 -3.20
C GLY A 192 18.63 -1.63 -2.29
N MET A 193 17.63 -2.49 -2.47
CA MET A 193 17.54 -3.74 -1.70
C MET A 193 18.68 -4.70 -2.12
N GLY A 194 19.64 -4.89 -1.22
CA GLY A 194 20.82 -5.74 -1.47
C GLY A 194 20.61 -7.22 -1.18
N SER A 195 19.66 -7.54 -0.28
CA SER A 195 19.33 -8.88 0.19
C SER A 195 17.82 -9.02 0.39
N VAL A 196 17.36 -10.21 0.67
CA VAL A 196 15.96 -10.45 1.09
C VAL A 196 15.63 -9.67 2.36
N PRO A 197 14.39 -9.17 2.52
CA PRO A 197 14.01 -8.36 3.66
C PRO A 197 13.97 -9.18 4.96
N SER A 198 14.12 -8.50 6.09
CA SER A 198 14.04 -9.12 7.43
C SER A 198 12.60 -9.31 7.91
N ALA A 199 11.66 -8.56 7.34
CA ALA A 199 10.23 -8.71 7.57
C ALA A 199 9.45 -8.25 6.34
N VAL A 200 8.24 -8.78 6.15
CA VAL A 200 7.31 -8.35 5.10
C VAL A 200 6.05 -7.79 5.76
N PHE A 201 5.64 -6.59 5.37
CA PHE A 201 4.37 -6.00 5.77
C PHE A 201 3.39 -6.11 4.61
N VAL A 202 2.27 -6.79 4.81
CA VAL A 202 1.31 -7.13 3.76
C VAL A 202 -0.03 -6.47 4.05
N ILE A 203 -0.62 -5.86 3.04
CA ILE A 203 -2.01 -5.41 3.08
C ILE A 203 -2.85 -6.39 2.27
N ASP A 204 -3.84 -6.99 2.93
CA ASP A 204 -4.69 -8.04 2.39
C ASP A 204 -3.91 -9.31 1.98
N PRO A 205 -3.59 -10.20 2.94
CA PRO A 205 -2.93 -11.47 2.64
C PRO A 205 -3.72 -12.39 1.71
N ALA A 206 -5.05 -12.21 1.61
CA ALA A 206 -5.89 -13.00 0.71
C ALA A 206 -5.64 -12.63 -0.76
N GLN A 207 -5.33 -11.37 -1.04
CA GLN A 207 -4.93 -10.92 -2.36
C GLN A 207 -3.47 -11.25 -2.67
N GLU A 208 -2.58 -11.10 -1.69
CA GLU A 208 -1.12 -11.23 -1.84
C GLU A 208 -0.61 -12.65 -1.50
N GLN A 209 -1.39 -13.69 -1.81
CA GLN A 209 -1.08 -15.09 -1.45
C GLN A 209 0.29 -15.56 -1.92
N ILE A 210 0.77 -15.10 -3.09
CA ILE A 210 2.06 -15.49 -3.63
C ILE A 210 3.18 -14.90 -2.77
N ALA A 211 3.09 -13.62 -2.39
CA ALA A 211 4.05 -12.95 -1.52
C ALA A 211 4.12 -13.62 -0.15
N VAL A 212 2.97 -13.90 0.45
CA VAL A 212 2.85 -14.62 1.73
C VAL A 212 3.46 -16.01 1.66
N SER A 213 3.17 -16.78 0.60
CA SER A 213 3.73 -18.12 0.41
C SER A 213 5.24 -18.12 0.25
N GLU A 214 5.79 -17.15 -0.47
CA GLU A 214 7.24 -16.99 -0.65
C GLU A 214 7.92 -16.56 0.66
N ALA A 215 7.36 -15.61 1.41
CA ALA A 215 7.89 -15.17 2.69
C ALA A 215 7.92 -16.34 3.70
N ARG A 216 6.83 -17.10 3.80
CA ARG A 216 6.76 -18.30 4.65
C ARG A 216 7.79 -19.36 4.29
N ARG A 217 7.99 -19.59 2.98
CA ARG A 217 8.99 -20.55 2.49
C ARG A 217 10.41 -20.17 2.89
N LEU A 218 10.69 -18.89 3.02
CA LEU A 218 11.99 -18.36 3.44
C LEU A 218 12.08 -18.08 4.93
N HIS A 219 11.03 -18.40 5.71
CA HIS A 219 10.91 -18.11 7.13
C HIS A 219 11.08 -16.61 7.46
N ILE A 220 10.63 -15.74 6.56
CA ILE A 220 10.61 -14.30 6.77
C ILE A 220 9.32 -13.96 7.53
N PRO A 221 9.40 -13.30 8.70
CA PRO A 221 8.23 -12.89 9.48
C PRO A 221 7.28 -12.01 8.68
N ILE A 222 5.99 -12.28 8.79
CA ILE A 222 4.92 -11.58 8.09
C ILE A 222 4.09 -10.79 9.08
N VAL A 223 4.06 -9.48 8.90
CA VAL A 223 3.10 -8.56 9.54
C VAL A 223 2.01 -8.26 8.52
N ALA A 224 0.73 -8.34 8.88
CA ALA A 224 -0.30 -8.01 7.90
C ALA A 224 -1.53 -7.34 8.50
N ILE A 225 -2.07 -6.38 7.75
CA ILE A 225 -3.44 -5.89 7.93
C ILE A 225 -4.37 -6.92 7.30
N THR A 226 -5.27 -7.45 8.11
CA THR A 226 -6.14 -8.57 7.73
C THR A 226 -7.60 -8.24 7.97
N ASP A 227 -8.40 -8.33 6.94
CA ASP A 227 -9.84 -8.24 7.03
C ASP A 227 -10.47 -9.61 7.37
N THR A 228 -11.76 -9.64 7.58
CA THR A 228 -12.55 -10.82 8.01
C THR A 228 -12.55 -11.98 7.01
N ASN A 229 -12.11 -11.79 5.77
CA ASN A 229 -11.99 -12.81 4.71
C ASN A 229 -10.63 -13.53 4.70
N CYS A 230 -9.64 -13.04 5.45
CA CYS A 230 -8.28 -13.56 5.45
C CYS A 230 -8.11 -14.82 6.32
N ASN A 231 -7.05 -15.58 6.10
CA ASN A 231 -6.65 -16.68 6.97
C ASN A 231 -5.56 -16.19 7.95
N PRO A 232 -5.86 -16.08 9.27
CA PRO A 232 -4.91 -15.59 10.26
C PRO A 232 -3.70 -16.51 10.47
N ASP A 233 -3.79 -17.80 10.18
CA ASP A 233 -2.68 -18.76 10.35
C ASP A 233 -1.50 -18.52 9.39
N GLN A 234 -1.68 -17.67 8.40
CA GLN A 234 -0.66 -17.37 7.40
C GLN A 234 0.24 -16.21 7.81
N VAL A 235 -0.06 -15.54 8.91
CA VAL A 235 0.54 -14.29 9.36
C VAL A 235 1.11 -14.46 10.76
N ASP A 236 2.31 -13.94 11.01
CA ASP A 236 2.97 -14.02 12.32
C ASP A 236 2.50 -12.88 13.24
N TYR A 237 2.30 -11.69 12.70
CA TYR A 237 1.81 -10.51 13.41
C TYR A 237 0.56 -9.98 12.70
N LEU A 238 -0.58 -10.43 13.21
CA LEU A 238 -1.88 -10.07 12.67
C LEU A 238 -2.33 -8.70 13.20
N ILE A 239 -2.81 -7.84 12.31
CA ILE A 239 -3.48 -6.58 12.63
C ILE A 239 -4.88 -6.67 12.02
N PRO A 240 -5.94 -6.98 12.81
CA PRO A 240 -7.30 -7.02 12.28
C PRO A 240 -7.72 -5.61 11.88
N GLY A 241 -8.19 -5.43 10.66
CA GLY A 241 -8.58 -4.12 10.18
C GLY A 241 -9.12 -4.14 8.76
N ASN A 242 -9.82 -3.08 8.40
CA ASN A 242 -10.34 -2.86 7.07
C ASN A 242 -9.20 -2.59 6.07
N ASP A 243 -9.07 -3.42 5.07
CA ASP A 243 -8.06 -3.32 4.02
C ASP A 243 -8.55 -2.58 2.76
N ASP A 244 -9.83 -2.18 2.73
CA ASP A 244 -10.45 -1.44 1.62
C ASP A 244 -10.53 0.07 1.87
N ALA A 245 -10.50 0.51 3.13
CA ALA A 245 -10.60 1.92 3.47
C ALA A 245 -9.22 2.60 3.42
N ILE A 246 -9.09 3.65 2.62
CA ILE A 246 -7.85 4.44 2.44
C ILE A 246 -7.27 4.96 3.76
N ARG A 247 -8.15 5.35 4.72
CA ARG A 247 -7.72 5.86 6.03
C ARG A 247 -7.31 4.76 7.01
N SER A 248 -7.75 3.53 6.78
CA SER A 248 -7.46 2.37 7.64
C SER A 248 -6.09 1.76 7.30
N VAL A 249 -5.69 1.86 6.03
CA VAL A 249 -4.39 1.43 5.53
C VAL A 249 -3.32 2.48 5.79
#